data_c9df41ebc56ccd304e420bfdbeb54cdb
#
_entry.id   c9df41ebc56ccd304e420bfdbeb54cdb
#
_cell.length_a   1.000
_cell.length_b   1.000
_cell.length_c   1.000
_cell.angle_alpha   90.00
_cell.angle_beta   90.00
_cell.angle_gamma   90.00
#
_symmetry.space_group_name_H-M   'P 1'
#
loop_
_entity.id
_entity.type
_entity.pdbx_description
1 polymer ?
#
loop_
_entity_poly.entity_id
_entity_poly.type
_entity_poly.pdbx_seq_one_letter_code
_entity_poly.pdbx_strand_id
1 'polypeptide(L)'
;MTFELIFTKQADEDLTKLEEAPNLAKRLKAVRKTLGYLETNPRHPSLNTHEFTSLSRQFGVKIYEAYAENNTPAAYRVFWHYGPQKNDITIIAITPHP
;
A
#
# COMPACT_ATOMS: atom_id res chain seq x y z
N MET A 1 6.41 9.50 -15.93
CA MET A 1 7.14 8.27 -15.58
C MET A 1 6.32 7.44 -14.61
N THR A 2 6.20 6.14 -14.84
CA THR A 2 5.47 5.25 -13.96
C THR A 2 6.43 4.34 -13.19
N PHE A 3 5.96 3.83 -12.05
CA PHE A 3 6.70 2.87 -11.26
C PHE A 3 6.17 1.47 -11.54
N GLU A 4 7.06 0.49 -11.47
CA GLU A 4 6.70 -0.93 -11.51
C GLU A 4 6.30 -1.34 -10.09
N LEU A 5 5.09 -1.84 -9.90
CA LEU A 5 4.66 -2.32 -8.59
C LEU A 5 5.03 -3.79 -8.45
N ILE A 6 5.76 -4.11 -7.40
CA ILE A 6 6.17 -5.46 -7.07
C ILE A 6 5.45 -5.85 -5.78
N PHE A 7 4.70 -6.95 -5.82
CA PHE A 7 3.94 -7.41 -4.67
C PHE A 7 4.69 -8.53 -3.97
N THR A 8 4.89 -8.37 -2.65
CA THR A 8 5.38 -9.50 -1.84
C THR A 8 4.29 -10.55 -1.79
N LYS A 9 4.65 -11.76 -1.34
CA LYS A 9 3.66 -12.82 -1.14
C LYS A 9 2.55 -12.35 -0.19
N GLN A 10 2.90 -11.66 0.88
CA GLN A 10 1.93 -11.15 1.83
C GLN A 10 0.98 -10.14 1.19
N ALA A 11 1.52 -9.18 0.44
CA ALA A 11 0.69 -8.19 -0.23
C ALA A 11 -0.24 -8.81 -1.26
N ASP A 12 0.25 -9.81 -1.99
CA ASP A 12 -0.56 -10.53 -2.97
C ASP A 12 -1.70 -11.27 -2.30
N GLU A 13 -1.43 -11.95 -1.19
CA GLU A 13 -2.46 -12.63 -0.41
C GLU A 13 -3.48 -11.64 0.16
N ASP A 14 -3.00 -10.49 0.67
CA ASP A 14 -3.88 -9.45 1.21
C ASP A 14 -4.83 -8.91 0.15
N LEU A 15 -4.32 -8.64 -1.05
CA LEU A 15 -5.13 -8.15 -2.16
C LEU A 15 -6.15 -9.19 -2.61
N THR A 16 -5.73 -10.45 -2.70
CA THR A 16 -6.61 -11.55 -3.09
C THR A 16 -7.78 -11.69 -2.11
N LYS A 17 -7.54 -11.56 -0.82
CA LYS A 17 -8.61 -11.61 0.19
C LYS A 17 -9.64 -10.51 -0.04
N LEU A 18 -9.20 -9.30 -0.39
CA LEU A 18 -10.12 -8.21 -0.70
C LEU A 18 -10.92 -8.52 -1.96
N GLU A 19 -10.28 -9.07 -2.98
CA GLU A 19 -10.93 -9.42 -4.24
C GLU A 19 -12.00 -10.48 -4.07
N GLU A 20 -11.79 -11.40 -3.14
CA GLU A 20 -12.69 -12.52 -2.89
C GLU A 20 -13.79 -12.23 -1.88
N ALA A 21 -13.79 -11.05 -1.28
CA ALA A 21 -14.75 -10.68 -0.22
C ALA A 21 -15.77 -9.68 -0.78
N PRO A 22 -16.98 -10.12 -1.17
CA PRO A 22 -17.99 -9.21 -1.76
C PRO A 22 -18.36 -8.05 -0.86
N ASN A 23 -18.36 -8.25 0.46
CA ASN A 23 -18.67 -7.20 1.42
C ASN A 23 -17.57 -6.15 1.56
N LEU A 24 -16.39 -6.38 0.96
CA LEU A 24 -15.27 -5.46 1.01
C LEU A 24 -14.99 -4.77 -0.34
N ALA A 25 -15.97 -4.80 -1.26
CA ALA A 25 -15.79 -4.22 -2.60
C ALA A 25 -15.42 -2.74 -2.56
N LYS A 26 -15.98 -1.98 -1.62
CA LYS A 26 -15.67 -0.56 -1.47
C LYS A 26 -14.23 -0.35 -1.02
N ARG A 27 -13.75 -1.20 -0.12
CA ARG A 27 -12.37 -1.15 0.36
C ARG A 27 -11.39 -1.56 -0.75
N LEU A 28 -11.75 -2.56 -1.53
CA LEU A 28 -10.96 -2.98 -2.69
C LEU A 28 -10.79 -1.82 -3.68
N LYS A 29 -11.88 -1.10 -3.96
CA LYS A 29 -11.82 0.05 -4.86
C LYS A 29 -10.86 1.12 -4.33
N ALA A 30 -10.92 1.41 -3.04
CA ALA A 30 -10.04 2.38 -2.41
C ALA A 30 -8.57 1.95 -2.47
N VAL A 31 -8.30 0.67 -2.22
CA VAL A 31 -6.94 0.11 -2.31
C VAL A 31 -6.42 0.19 -3.74
N ARG A 32 -7.22 -0.19 -4.72
CA ARG A 32 -6.82 -0.12 -6.14
C ARG A 32 -6.49 1.30 -6.57
N LYS A 33 -7.26 2.28 -6.08
CA LYS A 33 -6.98 3.69 -6.36
C LYS A 33 -5.63 4.11 -5.76
N THR A 34 -5.35 3.66 -4.55
CA THR A 34 -4.07 3.92 -3.88
C THR A 34 -2.90 3.32 -4.66
N LEU A 35 -3.05 2.06 -5.11
CA LEU A 35 -2.02 1.41 -5.93
C LEU A 35 -1.80 2.17 -7.23
N GLY A 36 -2.86 2.67 -7.85
CA GLY A 36 -2.76 3.50 -9.04
C GLY A 36 -1.98 4.79 -8.80
N TYR A 37 -2.19 5.45 -7.67
CA TYR A 37 -1.39 6.63 -7.30
C TYR A 37 0.07 6.26 -7.09
N LEU A 38 0.35 5.16 -6.39
CA LEU A 38 1.74 4.74 -6.18
C LEU A 38 2.45 4.49 -7.50
N GLU A 39 1.74 3.92 -8.47
CA GLU A 39 2.30 3.66 -9.80
C GLU A 39 2.61 4.95 -10.57
N THR A 40 1.75 5.96 -10.45
CA THR A 40 1.84 7.16 -11.28
C THR A 40 2.42 8.37 -10.54
N ASN A 41 2.14 8.49 -9.24
CA ASN A 41 2.63 9.60 -8.42
C ASN A 41 2.63 9.23 -6.95
N PRO A 42 3.69 8.57 -6.45
CA PRO A 42 3.74 8.16 -5.05
C PRO A 42 3.80 9.32 -4.05
N ARG A 43 3.99 10.54 -4.53
CA ARG A 43 3.96 11.74 -3.69
C ARG A 43 2.60 12.42 -3.68
N HIS A 44 1.58 11.78 -4.27
CA HIS A 44 0.25 12.38 -4.32
C HIS A 44 -0.24 12.66 -2.90
N PRO A 45 -0.74 13.89 -2.62
CA PRO A 45 -1.12 14.28 -1.26
C PRO A 45 -2.26 13.44 -0.67
N SER A 46 -3.14 12.90 -1.51
CA SER A 46 -4.23 12.03 -1.05
C SER A 46 -3.75 10.78 -0.33
N LEU A 47 -2.49 10.36 -0.55
CA LEU A 47 -1.93 9.18 0.08
C LEU A 47 -1.58 9.40 1.55
N ASN A 48 -1.43 10.66 1.98
CA ASN A 48 -1.00 11.01 3.34
C ASN A 48 0.20 10.17 3.77
N THR A 49 1.14 9.99 2.84
CA THR A 49 2.28 9.10 3.04
C THR A 49 3.18 9.58 4.18
N HIS A 50 3.54 8.66 5.04
CA HIS A 50 4.54 8.90 6.08
C HIS A 50 5.31 7.63 6.36
N GLU A 51 6.49 7.76 6.93
CA GLU A 51 7.32 6.60 7.26
C GLU A 51 6.74 5.85 8.45
N PHE A 52 6.72 4.52 8.35
CA PHE A 52 6.32 3.64 9.44
C PHE A 52 7.59 3.07 10.08
N THR A 53 8.11 3.78 11.07
CA THR A 53 9.46 3.54 11.59
C THR A 53 9.71 2.15 12.15
N SER A 54 8.71 1.53 12.79
CA SER A 54 8.90 0.19 13.35
C SER A 54 9.15 -0.85 12.25
N LEU A 55 8.44 -0.75 11.13
CA LEU A 55 8.69 -1.63 9.99
C LEU A 55 9.99 -1.28 9.28
N SER A 56 10.33 0.02 9.20
CA SER A 56 11.62 0.44 8.63
C SER A 56 12.78 -0.21 9.36
N ARG A 57 12.73 -0.24 10.69
CA ARG A 57 13.76 -0.91 11.50
C ARG A 57 13.80 -2.41 11.23
N GLN A 58 12.64 -3.03 11.14
CA GLN A 58 12.55 -4.47 10.92
C GLN A 58 13.09 -4.89 9.56
N PHE A 59 12.81 -4.11 8.53
CA PHE A 59 13.18 -4.46 7.15
C PHE A 59 14.53 -3.91 6.72
N GLY A 60 15.09 -2.96 7.47
CA GLY A 60 16.37 -2.34 7.11
C GLY A 60 16.30 -1.35 5.96
N VAL A 61 15.10 -0.95 5.53
CA VAL A 61 14.86 0.08 4.52
C VAL A 61 13.68 0.94 4.98
N LYS A 62 13.56 2.15 4.44
CA LYS A 62 12.43 3.01 4.78
C LYS A 62 11.13 2.43 4.25
N ILE A 63 10.23 2.12 5.16
CA ILE A 63 8.89 1.63 4.85
C ILE A 63 7.90 2.78 5.04
N TYR A 64 7.06 2.98 4.05
CA TYR A 64 6.04 4.03 4.08
C TYR A 64 4.66 3.43 4.21
N GLU A 65 3.77 4.19 4.84
CA GLU A 65 2.36 3.86 4.95
C GLU A 65 1.58 4.85 4.09
N ALA A 66 0.76 4.34 3.17
CA ALA A 66 -0.15 5.14 2.37
C ALA A 66 -1.58 4.85 2.79
N TYR A 67 -2.42 5.89 2.82
CA TYR A 67 -3.81 5.76 3.23
C TYR A 67 -4.67 5.38 2.04
N ALA A 68 -5.25 4.19 2.07
CA ALA A 68 -6.29 3.81 1.12
C ALA A 68 -7.64 4.38 1.56
N GLU A 69 -7.88 4.35 2.88
CA GLU A 69 -9.09 4.91 3.47
C GLU A 69 -8.73 5.85 4.60
N ASN A 70 -9.64 6.77 4.91
CA ASN A 70 -9.46 7.75 5.98
C ASN A 70 -10.78 7.89 6.75
N ASN A 71 -10.69 8.17 8.06
CA ASN A 71 -11.84 8.41 8.92
C ASN A 71 -12.87 7.27 8.96
N THR A 72 -12.43 6.05 8.68
CA THR A 72 -13.27 4.85 8.68
C THR A 72 -12.71 3.88 9.71
N PRO A 73 -13.55 3.21 10.53
CA PRO A 73 -13.03 2.17 11.42
C PRO A 73 -12.29 1.09 10.64
N ALA A 74 -11.15 0.66 11.15
CA ALA A 74 -10.29 -0.32 10.49
C ALA A 74 -9.92 0.09 9.06
N ALA A 75 -9.68 1.39 8.85
CA ALA A 75 -9.31 1.93 7.55
C ALA A 75 -8.09 1.23 6.97
N TYR A 76 -8.15 0.86 5.69
CA TYR A 76 -7.06 0.13 5.06
C TYR A 76 -5.87 1.02 4.77
N ARG A 77 -4.68 0.42 4.90
CA ARG A 77 -3.38 1.04 4.63
C ARG A 77 -2.58 0.17 3.69
N VAL A 78 -1.75 0.80 2.87
CA VAL A 78 -0.81 0.11 1.98
C VAL A 78 0.60 0.42 2.46
N PHE A 79 1.35 -0.62 2.81
CA PHE A 79 2.75 -0.47 3.26
C PHE A 79 3.67 -0.79 2.09
N TRP A 80 4.66 0.08 1.86
CA TRP A 80 5.48 -0.02 0.66
C TRP A 80 6.85 0.62 0.86
N HIS A 81 7.77 0.30 -0.04
CA HIS A 81 9.07 0.97 -0.08
C HIS A 81 9.53 1.13 -1.53
N TYR A 82 10.45 2.06 -1.74
CA TYR A 82 11.11 2.20 -3.04
C TYR A 82 12.11 1.06 -3.22
N GLY A 83 12.26 0.59 -4.45
CA GLY A 83 13.20 -0.46 -4.80
C GLY A 83 12.52 -1.79 -5.10
N PRO A 84 13.32 -2.82 -5.45
CA PRO A 84 14.80 -2.85 -5.41
C PRO A 84 15.48 -2.01 -6.47
N GLN A 85 14.85 -1.83 -7.64
CA GLN A 85 15.42 -1.02 -8.71
C GLN A 85 14.92 0.42 -8.65
N LYS A 86 15.53 1.29 -9.43
CA LYS A 86 15.27 2.73 -9.39
C LYS A 86 13.79 3.09 -9.57
N ASN A 87 13.09 2.42 -10.46
CA ASN A 87 11.70 2.72 -10.77
C ASN A 87 10.73 1.68 -10.21
N ASP A 88 11.16 0.93 -9.21
CA ASP A 88 10.32 -0.06 -8.55
C ASP A 88 9.72 0.49 -7.26
N ILE A 89 8.50 0.06 -6.98
CA ILE A 89 7.88 0.20 -5.66
C ILE A 89 7.42 -1.19 -5.24
N THR A 90 7.90 -1.63 -4.09
CA THR A 90 7.51 -2.93 -3.52
C THR A 90 6.38 -2.72 -2.52
N ILE A 91 5.26 -3.40 -2.75
CA ILE A 91 4.10 -3.40 -1.85
C ILE A 91 4.30 -4.54 -0.86
N ILE A 92 4.39 -4.22 0.43
CA ILE A 92 4.71 -5.17 1.49
C ILE A 92 3.46 -5.81 2.08
N ALA A 93 2.44 -5.00 2.32
CA ALA A 93 1.21 -5.47 2.95
C ALA A 93 0.08 -4.48 2.66
N ILE A 94 -1.15 -5.01 2.67
CA ILE A 94 -2.37 -4.23 2.47
C ILE A 94 -3.31 -4.68 3.57
N THR A 95 -3.44 -3.89 4.64
CA THR A 95 -4.14 -4.32 5.85
C THR A 95 -4.96 -3.20 6.45
N PRO A 96 -5.94 -3.54 7.32
CA PRO A 96 -6.57 -2.53 8.15
C PRO A 96 -5.53 -1.85 9.03
N HIS A 97 -5.77 -0.61 9.35
CA HIS A 97 -4.90 0.14 10.26
C HIS A 97 -4.90 -0.53 11.63
N PRO A 98 -3.72 -0.87 12.18
CA PRO A 98 -3.62 -1.53 13.48
C PRO A 98 -4.05 -0.63 14.64
#